data_a6f9a8c154b778ae3c4b90003f79f956
#
_entry.id   a6f9a8c154b778ae3c4b90003f79f956
#
_cell.length_a   1.000
_cell.length_b   1.000
_cell.length_c   1.000
_cell.angle_alpha   90.00
_cell.angle_beta   90.00
_cell.angle_gamma   90.00
#
_symmetry.space_group_name_H-M   'P 1'
#
loop_
_entity.id
_entity.type
_entity.pdbx_description
1 polymer ?
#
loop_
_entity_poly.entity_id
_entity_poly.type
_entity_poly.pdbx_seq_one_letter_code
_entity_poly.pdbx_strand_id
1 'polypeptide(L)'
;MQKSSLRLLLSIGLILVIGCSDEFITTNAKKGESSPEVNAGPAGGGGGSSAPVIYTTGDPADVVTTTSFGIAMIGGADSDTNAETAAFQFLTSKSGGGDFVVLRSSGSNGYNDYVYTVIGGVNSVETIIVDSRADADHALTETIVRNAEAIFIAGGDQSDYVNFWKDTKLEDAINYAINTKHVPIGGTSAGLAILGQYYYGAFRGSVTSAAALANPYDKNMEGLGGGGFLSVNYLSNLITDSHYNERSRQGRHFTFMARLVQDFGVSYTNVRGVGVDEATSVLIESNGTSKVYGAGKAYFLQGFGGVPEQCQSKKALTWNRGGQAVKAYVVQGTTNGTNTFNFASWSGTGRNNEFWSAVNGSFIRN
;
A
#
# COMPACT_ATOMS: atom_id res chain seq x y z
N MET A 1 -62.22 24.09 12.43
CA MET A 1 -61.02 24.87 12.15
C MET A 1 -60.00 24.58 13.22
N GLN A 2 -59.08 23.66 12.96
CA GLN A 2 -58.07 23.21 13.90
C GLN A 2 -56.71 23.45 13.29
N LYS A 3 -55.92 24.31 13.92
CA LYS A 3 -54.53 24.61 13.50
C LYS A 3 -53.59 23.57 14.10
N SER A 4 -52.90 22.81 13.27
CA SER A 4 -51.82 21.93 13.69
C SER A 4 -50.48 22.60 13.48
N SER A 5 -49.73 22.80 14.54
CA SER A 5 -48.39 23.37 14.56
C SER A 5 -47.37 22.28 14.30
N LEU A 6 -46.59 22.44 13.24
CA LEU A 6 -45.45 21.57 12.86
C LEU A 6 -44.21 22.04 13.67
N ARG A 7 -43.71 21.22 14.58
CA ARG A 7 -42.45 21.46 15.30
C ARG A 7 -41.29 20.89 14.47
N LEU A 8 -40.40 21.79 14.05
CA LEU A 8 -39.13 21.47 13.41
C LEU A 8 -38.11 21.05 14.47
N LEU A 9 -37.71 19.78 14.49
CA LEU A 9 -36.61 19.29 15.30
C LEU A 9 -35.30 19.48 14.56
N LEU A 10 -34.47 20.41 15.05
CA LEU A 10 -33.08 20.56 14.64
C LEU A 10 -32.25 19.47 15.33
N SER A 11 -31.77 18.48 14.62
CA SER A 11 -30.76 17.55 15.10
C SER A 11 -29.35 18.10 14.78
N ILE A 12 -28.67 18.54 15.85
CA ILE A 12 -27.25 18.91 15.78
C ILE A 12 -26.45 17.60 15.70
N GLY A 13 -25.90 17.30 14.55
CA GLY A 13 -24.97 16.20 14.36
C GLY A 13 -23.59 16.56 14.91
N LEU A 14 -23.23 15.94 16.03
CA LEU A 14 -21.90 15.98 16.60
C LEU A 14 -20.97 15.16 15.70
N ILE A 15 -20.07 15.81 14.96
CA ILE A 15 -19.02 15.12 14.19
C ILE A 15 -17.95 14.70 15.20
N LEU A 16 -17.95 13.42 15.56
CA LEU A 16 -16.84 12.80 16.28
C LEU A 16 -15.71 12.54 15.27
N VAL A 17 -14.59 13.23 15.43
CA VAL A 17 -13.34 12.90 14.75
C VAL A 17 -12.77 11.68 15.47
N ILE A 18 -13.00 10.48 14.93
CA ILE A 18 -12.38 9.25 15.44
C ILE A 18 -11.00 9.17 14.80
N GLY A 19 -9.98 9.25 15.64
CA GLY A 19 -8.61 8.95 15.28
C GLY A 19 -8.51 7.48 14.86
N CYS A 20 -7.67 7.21 13.87
CA CYS A 20 -7.39 5.89 13.33
C CYS A 20 -6.72 5.03 14.42
N SER A 21 -7.49 4.28 15.19
CA SER A 21 -7.00 3.15 15.98
C SER A 21 -7.41 1.88 15.24
N ASP A 22 -6.43 1.00 15.00
CA ASP A 22 -6.62 -0.32 14.41
C ASP A 22 -7.61 -1.13 15.26
N GLU A 23 -8.90 -1.16 14.93
CA GLU A 23 -9.83 -2.13 15.50
C GLU A 23 -9.78 -3.42 14.65
N PHE A 24 -9.11 -4.40 15.23
CA PHE A 24 -9.09 -5.76 14.73
C PHE A 24 -10.45 -6.44 14.91
N ILE A 25 -10.88 -7.19 13.90
CA ILE A 25 -12.02 -8.09 13.99
C ILE A 25 -11.68 -9.18 15.02
N THR A 26 -12.26 -9.09 16.21
CA THR A 26 -12.27 -10.19 17.17
C THR A 26 -13.35 -11.18 16.79
N THR A 27 -13.01 -12.17 15.98
CA THR A 27 -13.79 -13.42 15.98
C THR A 27 -13.54 -14.11 17.32
N ASN A 28 -14.63 -14.44 18.05
CA ASN A 28 -14.61 -15.16 19.32
C ASN A 28 -13.92 -16.53 19.16
N ALA A 29 -12.60 -16.57 19.26
CA ALA A 29 -11.85 -17.77 19.54
C ALA A 29 -11.62 -17.84 21.06
N LYS A 30 -12.04 -18.93 21.68
CA LYS A 30 -11.92 -19.20 23.11
C LYS A 30 -10.48 -19.04 23.58
N LYS A 31 -10.34 -18.27 24.67
CA LYS A 31 -9.14 -18.14 25.47
C LYS A 31 -8.62 -19.54 25.87
N GLY A 32 -7.44 -19.90 25.38
CA GLY A 32 -6.72 -21.11 25.76
C GLY A 32 -5.23 -20.87 25.67
N GLU A 33 -4.61 -20.84 26.82
CA GLU A 33 -3.21 -21.07 27.17
C GLU A 33 -2.10 -20.30 26.46
N SER A 34 -1.32 -19.60 27.28
CA SER A 34 -0.10 -18.86 26.99
C SER A 34 1.00 -19.77 26.43
N SER A 35 1.51 -19.44 25.24
CA SER A 35 2.77 -19.99 24.74
C SER A 35 3.95 -19.45 25.57
N PRO A 36 5.03 -20.21 25.77
CA PRO A 36 6.14 -19.83 26.62
C PRO A 36 6.92 -18.66 26.02
N GLU A 37 7.13 -17.63 26.84
CA GLU A 37 8.10 -16.57 26.59
C GLU A 37 9.50 -17.19 26.47
N VAL A 38 10.17 -16.91 25.36
CA VAL A 38 11.60 -17.23 25.22
C VAL A 38 12.37 -16.19 26.03
N ASN A 39 12.91 -16.62 27.17
CA ASN A 39 13.75 -15.82 28.05
C ASN A 39 14.99 -15.31 27.32
N ALA A 40 15.14 -13.99 27.21
CA ALA A 40 16.40 -13.35 26.86
C ALA A 40 17.40 -13.59 27.99
N GLY A 41 18.53 -14.20 27.69
CA GLY A 41 19.67 -14.36 28.56
C GLY A 41 20.33 -13.01 28.90
N PRO A 42 21.17 -12.93 29.97
CA PRO A 42 21.66 -11.69 30.52
C PRO A 42 22.64 -10.97 29.58
N ALA A 43 22.43 -9.65 29.43
CA ALA A 43 23.21 -8.74 28.64
C ALA A 43 24.68 -8.69 29.10
N GLY A 44 25.59 -9.04 28.19
CA GLY A 44 27.01 -8.70 28.26
C GLY A 44 27.21 -7.32 27.62
N GLY A 45 27.79 -6.38 28.35
CA GLY A 45 27.99 -5.00 27.94
C GLY A 45 28.91 -4.85 26.73
N GLY A 46 28.39 -4.25 25.70
CA GLY A 46 29.04 -3.69 24.54
C GLY A 46 27.96 -2.86 23.84
N GLY A 47 28.23 -1.59 23.52
CA GLY A 47 27.24 -0.65 22.95
C GLY A 47 26.69 -1.08 21.59
N GLY A 48 25.85 -2.09 21.57
CA GLY A 48 25.07 -2.57 20.43
C GLY A 48 23.63 -2.10 20.59
N SER A 49 23.01 -1.64 19.51
CA SER A 49 21.58 -1.44 19.38
C SER A 49 20.85 -2.69 19.90
N SER A 50 19.79 -2.53 20.67
CA SER A 50 18.92 -3.66 21.05
C SER A 50 18.38 -4.31 19.77
N ALA A 51 18.22 -5.64 19.79
CA ALA A 51 17.67 -6.34 18.65
C ALA A 51 16.21 -5.90 18.40
N PRO A 52 15.77 -5.89 17.11
CA PRO A 52 14.40 -5.57 16.75
C PRO A 52 13.42 -6.57 17.38
N VAL A 53 12.19 -6.14 17.59
CA VAL A 53 11.14 -7.04 18.11
C VAL A 53 10.67 -7.96 16.99
N ILE A 54 10.76 -9.27 17.20
CA ILE A 54 10.36 -10.28 16.24
C ILE A 54 9.38 -11.24 16.92
N TYR A 55 8.29 -11.53 16.20
CA TYR A 55 7.29 -12.52 16.58
C TYR A 55 7.30 -13.63 15.55
N THR A 56 7.48 -14.88 15.97
CA THR A 56 7.50 -16.05 15.09
C THR A 56 6.35 -17.00 15.44
N THR A 57 5.65 -17.48 14.40
CA THR A 57 4.66 -18.57 14.48
C THR A 57 5.06 -19.63 13.46
N GLY A 58 5.12 -20.89 13.85
CA GLY A 58 5.61 -22.00 13.03
C GLY A 58 7.03 -22.42 13.38
N ASP A 59 7.74 -23.04 12.44
CA ASP A 59 9.12 -23.49 12.65
C ASP A 59 10.08 -22.30 12.44
N PRO A 60 10.88 -21.91 13.45
CA PRO A 60 11.83 -20.81 13.31
C PRO A 60 13.09 -21.16 12.50
N ALA A 61 13.24 -22.42 12.09
CA ALA A 61 14.37 -22.83 11.26
C ALA A 61 14.16 -22.34 9.82
N ASP A 62 15.17 -21.69 9.26
CA ASP A 62 15.19 -21.18 7.88
C ASP A 62 14.99 -22.32 6.86
N VAL A 63 14.06 -22.14 5.95
CA VAL A 63 13.74 -23.11 4.91
C VAL A 63 13.85 -22.47 3.53
N VAL A 64 14.80 -22.95 2.74
CA VAL A 64 14.99 -22.46 1.37
C VAL A 64 14.08 -23.19 0.40
N THR A 65 13.15 -22.48 -0.22
CA THR A 65 12.24 -23.04 -1.22
C THR A 65 12.38 -22.32 -2.57
N THR A 66 11.75 -22.89 -3.61
CA THR A 66 11.67 -22.23 -4.92
C THR A 66 10.50 -21.25 -4.91
N THR A 67 10.81 -19.96 -4.99
CA THR A 67 9.83 -18.88 -5.05
C THR A 67 9.43 -18.52 -6.47
N SER A 68 8.31 -17.86 -6.63
CA SER A 68 7.91 -17.23 -7.90
C SER A 68 7.42 -15.80 -7.66
N PHE A 69 7.88 -14.89 -8.52
CA PHE A 69 7.52 -13.48 -8.42
C PHE A 69 6.02 -13.24 -8.50
N GLY A 70 5.52 -12.33 -7.69
CA GLY A 70 4.17 -11.80 -7.71
C GLY A 70 4.03 -10.58 -6.82
N ILE A 71 3.00 -9.75 -7.07
CA ILE A 71 2.73 -8.56 -6.25
C ILE A 71 1.28 -8.61 -5.79
N ALA A 72 1.04 -8.35 -4.49
CA ALA A 72 -0.29 -8.19 -3.92
C ALA A 72 -0.46 -6.77 -3.39
N MET A 73 -1.34 -5.97 -4.01
CA MET A 73 -1.67 -4.62 -3.60
C MET A 73 -3.07 -4.61 -2.97
N ILE A 74 -3.18 -4.32 -1.65
CA ILE A 74 -4.45 -4.30 -0.91
C ILE A 74 -4.77 -2.86 -0.52
N GLY A 75 -5.99 -2.40 -0.82
CA GLY A 75 -6.41 -1.01 -0.62
C GLY A 75 -6.54 -0.57 0.83
N GLY A 76 -6.56 -1.49 1.77
CA GLY A 76 -6.66 -1.24 3.22
C GLY A 76 -8.06 -1.48 3.76
N ALA A 77 -8.24 -1.27 5.06
CA ALA A 77 -9.39 -1.43 5.95
C ALA A 77 -10.46 -2.39 5.39
N ASP A 78 -10.44 -3.61 5.86
CA ASP A 78 -11.13 -4.68 5.18
C ASP A 78 -12.47 -4.99 5.84
N SER A 79 -13.55 -4.61 5.17
CA SER A 79 -14.88 -5.15 5.43
C SER A 79 -15.17 -6.41 4.58
N ASP A 80 -14.32 -6.71 3.60
CA ASP A 80 -14.44 -7.88 2.71
C ASP A 80 -13.17 -8.74 2.82
N THR A 81 -13.23 -9.73 3.67
CA THR A 81 -12.17 -10.72 3.90
C THR A 81 -11.76 -11.47 2.62
N ASN A 82 -12.60 -11.45 1.57
CA ASN A 82 -12.30 -12.14 0.31
C ASN A 82 -11.08 -11.55 -0.40
N ALA A 83 -10.96 -10.22 -0.48
CA ALA A 83 -9.84 -9.56 -1.15
C ALA A 83 -8.52 -9.81 -0.41
N GLU A 84 -8.53 -9.75 0.93
CA GLU A 84 -7.36 -10.00 1.77
C GLU A 84 -6.99 -11.48 1.74
N THR A 85 -7.96 -12.38 1.90
CA THR A 85 -7.75 -13.83 1.80
C THR A 85 -7.11 -14.21 0.46
N ALA A 86 -7.63 -13.68 -0.66
CA ALA A 86 -7.07 -13.94 -1.98
C ALA A 86 -5.62 -13.44 -2.10
N ALA A 87 -5.30 -12.29 -1.50
CA ALA A 87 -3.94 -11.74 -1.51
C ALA A 87 -2.96 -12.60 -0.71
N PHE A 88 -3.33 -13.05 0.49
CA PHE A 88 -2.45 -13.92 1.29
C PHE A 88 -2.30 -15.31 0.64
N GLN A 89 -3.39 -15.92 0.14
CA GLN A 89 -3.30 -17.16 -0.62
C GLN A 89 -2.39 -17.05 -1.85
N PHE A 90 -2.45 -15.90 -2.55
CA PHE A 90 -1.57 -15.63 -3.67
C PHE A 90 -0.10 -15.57 -3.23
N LEU A 91 0.23 -14.84 -2.17
CA LEU A 91 1.59 -14.71 -1.66
C LEU A 91 2.13 -16.06 -1.15
N THR A 92 1.35 -16.79 -0.32
CA THR A 92 1.78 -18.08 0.22
C THR A 92 1.95 -19.13 -0.88
N SER A 93 1.09 -19.14 -1.91
CA SER A 93 1.23 -20.06 -3.04
C SER A 93 2.53 -19.84 -3.84
N LYS A 94 3.09 -18.63 -3.79
CA LYS A 94 4.32 -18.24 -4.50
C LYS A 94 5.58 -18.38 -3.64
N SER A 95 5.44 -18.55 -2.33
CA SER A 95 6.56 -18.79 -1.41
C SER A 95 7.13 -20.21 -1.52
N GLY A 96 6.44 -21.12 -2.21
CA GLY A 96 6.85 -22.53 -2.29
C GLY A 96 6.78 -23.26 -0.96
N GLY A 97 6.07 -22.74 0.04
CA GLY A 97 5.97 -23.31 1.39
C GLY A 97 7.09 -22.84 2.34
N GLY A 98 7.84 -21.81 1.99
CA GLY A 98 8.92 -21.28 2.82
C GLY A 98 8.44 -20.24 3.86
N ASP A 99 9.33 -19.36 4.28
CA ASP A 99 9.12 -18.42 5.38
C ASP A 99 8.44 -17.13 4.93
N PHE A 100 7.38 -16.74 5.63
CA PHE A 100 6.59 -15.56 5.34
C PHE A 100 6.94 -14.43 6.31
N VAL A 101 7.48 -13.32 5.80
CA VAL A 101 7.89 -12.18 6.63
C VAL A 101 6.89 -11.03 6.51
N VAL A 102 6.41 -10.55 7.65
CA VAL A 102 5.57 -9.35 7.79
C VAL A 102 6.43 -8.20 8.32
N LEU A 103 6.48 -7.10 7.60
CA LEU A 103 7.20 -5.88 7.98
C LEU A 103 6.22 -4.79 8.43
N ARG A 104 6.51 -4.13 9.55
CA ARG A 104 5.74 -3.01 10.06
C ARG A 104 6.56 -2.12 10.99
N SER A 105 6.16 -0.83 11.14
CA SER A 105 6.83 0.11 12.05
C SER A 105 6.20 0.15 13.45
N SER A 106 5.02 -0.43 13.64
CA SER A 106 4.29 -0.39 14.91
C SER A 106 3.29 -1.55 15.01
N GLY A 107 2.73 -1.77 16.20
CA GLY A 107 1.75 -2.82 16.47
C GLY A 107 2.39 -4.15 16.89
N SER A 108 1.82 -5.28 16.50
CA SER A 108 2.23 -6.62 16.92
C SER A 108 2.05 -7.66 15.79
N ASN A 109 2.02 -8.92 16.14
CA ASN A 109 1.95 -10.08 15.24
C ASN A 109 0.53 -10.43 14.72
N GLY A 110 -0.35 -9.46 14.55
CA GLY A 110 -1.77 -9.73 14.20
C GLY A 110 -2.00 -10.56 12.94
N TYR A 111 -1.03 -10.62 12.03
CA TYR A 111 -1.11 -11.45 10.82
C TYR A 111 -0.63 -12.88 11.02
N ASN A 112 0.22 -13.16 12.02
CA ASN A 112 0.91 -14.45 12.12
C ASN A 112 -0.04 -15.63 12.14
N ASP A 113 -0.95 -15.67 13.11
CA ASP A 113 -1.89 -16.79 13.27
C ASP A 113 -2.83 -16.92 12.08
N TYR A 114 -3.28 -15.82 11.52
CA TYR A 114 -4.15 -15.83 10.35
C TYR A 114 -3.42 -16.44 9.13
N VAL A 115 -2.21 -15.96 8.83
CA VAL A 115 -1.46 -16.48 7.67
C VAL A 115 -1.01 -17.91 7.90
N TYR A 116 -0.55 -18.26 9.12
CA TYR A 116 -0.04 -19.60 9.41
C TYR A 116 -1.15 -20.65 9.49
N THR A 117 -2.25 -20.34 10.24
CA THR A 117 -3.28 -21.36 10.55
C THR A 117 -4.48 -21.34 9.62
N VAL A 118 -4.89 -20.13 9.12
CA VAL A 118 -6.09 -20.00 8.30
C VAL A 118 -5.75 -20.07 6.81
N ILE A 119 -4.73 -19.33 6.37
CA ILE A 119 -4.27 -19.39 4.98
C ILE A 119 -3.42 -20.64 4.77
N GLY A 120 -2.43 -20.86 5.61
CA GLY A 120 -1.52 -22.01 5.56
C GLY A 120 -0.56 -22.00 4.38
N GLY A 121 0.17 -23.13 4.23
CA GLY A 121 1.08 -23.32 3.09
C GLY A 121 2.42 -22.61 3.25
N VAL A 122 2.83 -22.27 4.47
CA VAL A 122 4.12 -21.68 4.81
C VAL A 122 4.78 -22.44 5.97
N ASN A 123 6.10 -22.41 6.06
CA ASN A 123 6.89 -23.01 7.14
C ASN A 123 6.77 -22.19 8.43
N SER A 124 6.92 -20.88 8.30
CA SER A 124 6.78 -19.93 9.40
C SER A 124 6.12 -18.63 8.96
N VAL A 125 5.68 -17.83 9.94
CA VAL A 125 5.32 -16.43 9.77
C VAL A 125 6.06 -15.60 10.79
N GLU A 126 6.90 -14.68 10.34
CA GLU A 126 7.69 -13.81 11.19
C GLU A 126 7.27 -12.35 11.01
N THR A 127 6.78 -11.71 12.08
CA THR A 127 6.54 -10.26 12.07
C THR A 127 7.74 -9.55 12.70
N ILE A 128 8.34 -8.63 11.97
CA ILE A 128 9.44 -7.77 12.43
C ILE A 128 8.90 -6.36 12.63
N ILE A 129 9.04 -5.82 13.85
CA ILE A 129 8.78 -4.41 14.15
C ILE A 129 10.07 -3.64 13.87
N VAL A 130 10.02 -2.76 12.88
CA VAL A 130 11.16 -1.92 12.46
C VAL A 130 10.74 -0.45 12.64
N ASP A 131 10.86 0.04 13.86
CA ASP A 131 10.40 1.37 14.27
C ASP A 131 11.52 2.41 14.37
N SER A 132 12.72 2.02 13.94
CA SER A 132 13.90 2.88 13.91
C SER A 132 14.85 2.50 12.77
N ARG A 133 15.75 3.42 12.40
CA ARG A 133 16.86 3.12 11.48
C ARG A 133 17.82 2.08 12.05
N ALA A 134 17.97 2.02 13.37
CA ALA A 134 18.82 1.04 14.03
C ALA A 134 18.29 -0.38 13.83
N ASP A 135 16.97 -0.59 13.90
CA ASP A 135 16.33 -1.86 13.58
C ASP A 135 16.42 -2.20 12.10
N ALA A 136 16.25 -1.20 11.23
CA ALA A 136 16.36 -1.38 9.79
C ALA A 136 17.80 -1.73 9.34
N ASP A 137 18.83 -1.23 10.05
CA ASP A 137 20.22 -1.55 9.81
C ASP A 137 20.73 -2.76 10.63
N HIS A 138 19.85 -3.38 11.44
CA HIS A 138 20.24 -4.50 12.26
C HIS A 138 20.50 -5.76 11.42
N ALA A 139 21.59 -6.49 11.72
CA ALA A 139 21.98 -7.68 10.95
C ALA A 139 20.91 -8.80 10.98
N LEU A 140 20.17 -8.92 12.06
CA LEU A 140 19.09 -9.91 12.18
C LEU A 140 17.92 -9.55 11.24
N THR A 141 17.51 -8.28 11.17
CA THR A 141 16.49 -7.81 10.22
C THR A 141 16.92 -8.10 8.78
N GLU A 142 18.16 -7.75 8.42
CA GLU A 142 18.72 -8.04 7.11
C GLU A 142 18.68 -9.54 6.81
N THR A 143 19.10 -10.40 7.75
CA THR A 143 19.18 -11.84 7.56
C THR A 143 17.79 -12.44 7.31
N ILE A 144 16.81 -12.14 8.17
CA ILE A 144 15.46 -12.68 8.06
C ILE A 144 14.82 -12.26 6.73
N VAL A 145 14.93 -10.98 6.34
CA VAL A 145 14.31 -10.49 5.11
C VAL A 145 15.01 -11.04 3.86
N ARG A 146 16.33 -11.24 3.89
CA ARG A 146 17.06 -11.87 2.78
C ARG A 146 16.70 -13.35 2.61
N ASN A 147 16.37 -14.02 3.68
CA ASN A 147 16.01 -15.42 3.69
C ASN A 147 14.53 -15.66 3.36
N ALA A 148 13.66 -14.69 3.57
CA ALA A 148 12.22 -14.78 3.32
C ALA A 148 11.87 -15.36 1.94
N GLU A 149 10.78 -16.13 1.89
CA GLU A 149 10.16 -16.64 0.66
C GLU A 149 8.86 -15.90 0.28
N ALA A 150 8.31 -15.11 1.21
CA ALA A 150 7.27 -14.12 0.92
C ALA A 150 7.44 -12.91 1.83
N ILE A 151 7.17 -11.71 1.32
CA ILE A 151 7.25 -10.46 2.09
C ILE A 151 5.91 -9.74 2.03
N PHE A 152 5.41 -9.30 3.19
CA PHE A 152 4.21 -8.50 3.29
C PHE A 152 4.46 -7.25 4.14
N ILE A 153 4.15 -6.07 3.58
CA ILE A 153 4.26 -4.79 4.28
C ILE A 153 2.88 -4.41 4.82
N ALA A 154 2.75 -4.40 6.14
CA ALA A 154 1.49 -4.10 6.81
C ALA A 154 1.04 -2.64 6.62
N GLY A 155 -0.18 -2.34 7.04
CA GLY A 155 -0.66 -0.97 7.21
C GLY A 155 0.03 -0.28 8.39
N GLY A 156 -0.10 1.05 8.44
CA GLY A 156 0.50 1.88 9.48
C GLY A 156 0.71 3.31 8.98
N ASP A 157 1.79 3.94 9.39
CA ASP A 157 2.21 5.25 8.88
C ASP A 157 3.34 5.09 7.84
N GLN A 158 3.06 5.41 6.59
CA GLN A 158 4.07 5.33 5.53
C GLN A 158 5.24 6.30 5.73
N SER A 159 5.09 7.34 6.55
CA SER A 159 6.20 8.23 6.88
C SER A 159 7.29 7.51 7.67
N ASP A 160 6.91 6.60 8.56
CA ASP A 160 7.85 5.77 9.30
C ASP A 160 8.62 4.85 8.36
N TYR A 161 7.92 4.20 7.42
CA TYR A 161 8.56 3.30 6.46
C TYR A 161 9.62 4.03 5.64
N VAL A 162 9.32 5.23 5.15
CA VAL A 162 10.31 6.02 4.40
C VAL A 162 11.43 6.52 5.29
N ASN A 163 11.12 7.03 6.49
CA ASN A 163 12.10 7.61 7.39
C ASN A 163 13.04 6.56 8.00
N PHE A 164 12.52 5.37 8.31
CA PHE A 164 13.28 4.36 9.01
C PHE A 164 13.93 3.34 8.07
N TRP A 165 13.28 2.99 6.95
CA TRP A 165 13.73 1.85 6.13
C TRP A 165 14.54 2.28 4.90
N LYS A 166 14.23 3.48 4.33
CA LYS A 166 14.93 3.95 3.13
C LYS A 166 16.41 4.19 3.39
N ASP A 167 17.27 3.81 2.45
CA ASP A 167 18.75 3.89 2.52
C ASP A 167 19.30 3.12 3.73
N THR A 168 18.84 1.87 3.95
CA THR A 168 19.25 0.96 5.02
C THR A 168 19.44 -0.46 4.51
N LYS A 169 19.96 -1.34 5.35
CA LYS A 169 20.10 -2.77 5.04
C LYS A 169 18.75 -3.47 4.81
N LEU A 170 17.68 -3.02 5.47
CA LEU A 170 16.35 -3.55 5.25
C LEU A 170 15.88 -3.29 3.80
N GLU A 171 16.07 -2.07 3.31
CA GLU A 171 15.76 -1.76 1.91
C GLU A 171 16.55 -2.64 0.95
N ASP A 172 17.86 -2.78 1.17
CA ASP A 172 18.72 -3.65 0.37
C ASP A 172 18.26 -5.10 0.40
N ALA A 173 17.83 -5.59 1.59
CA ALA A 173 17.33 -6.96 1.76
C ALA A 173 16.01 -7.17 1.02
N ILE A 174 15.06 -6.25 1.10
CA ILE A 174 13.79 -6.31 0.35
C ILE A 174 14.08 -6.31 -1.16
N ASN A 175 14.89 -5.37 -1.63
CA ASN A 175 15.22 -5.28 -3.06
C ASN A 175 15.98 -6.52 -3.57
N TYR A 176 16.85 -7.12 -2.75
CA TYR A 176 17.50 -8.40 -3.05
C TYR A 176 16.48 -9.55 -3.14
N ALA A 177 15.59 -9.67 -2.16
CA ALA A 177 14.59 -10.73 -2.13
C ALA A 177 13.70 -10.71 -3.37
N ILE A 178 13.17 -9.54 -3.75
CA ILE A 178 12.24 -9.43 -4.88
C ILE A 178 12.94 -9.51 -6.25
N ASN A 179 14.14 -8.96 -6.40
CA ASN A 179 14.80 -8.86 -7.72
C ASN A 179 15.77 -10.01 -8.00
N THR A 180 16.34 -10.64 -6.97
CA THR A 180 17.31 -11.73 -7.11
C THR A 180 16.70 -13.09 -6.78
N LYS A 181 16.00 -13.21 -5.65
CA LYS A 181 15.31 -14.47 -5.27
C LYS A 181 13.92 -14.61 -5.92
N HIS A 182 13.36 -13.54 -6.53
CA HIS A 182 12.00 -13.50 -7.09
C HIS A 182 10.91 -13.81 -6.06
N VAL A 183 11.12 -13.36 -4.83
CA VAL A 183 10.18 -13.48 -3.72
C VAL A 183 8.91 -12.66 -4.01
N PRO A 184 7.70 -13.19 -3.79
CA PRO A 184 6.47 -12.41 -3.90
C PRO A 184 6.41 -11.35 -2.81
N ILE A 185 5.92 -10.17 -3.17
CA ILE A 185 5.76 -9.05 -2.25
C ILE A 185 4.33 -8.55 -2.22
N GLY A 186 3.83 -8.18 -1.05
CA GLY A 186 2.54 -7.54 -0.89
C GLY A 186 2.59 -6.35 0.05
N GLY A 187 1.52 -5.53 0.01
CA GLY A 187 1.35 -4.44 0.95
C GLY A 187 -0.08 -3.98 1.03
N THR A 188 -0.50 -3.56 2.23
CA THR A 188 -1.82 -2.99 2.48
C THR A 188 -1.71 -1.55 2.97
N SER A 189 -2.66 -0.67 2.60
CA SER A 189 -2.73 0.71 3.11
C SER A 189 -1.39 1.46 2.94
N ALA A 190 -0.69 1.78 4.03
CA ALA A 190 0.62 2.40 4.02
C ALA A 190 1.68 1.52 3.31
N GLY A 191 1.62 0.19 3.49
CA GLY A 191 2.49 -0.76 2.81
C GLY A 191 2.29 -0.74 1.29
N LEU A 192 1.03 -0.65 0.82
CA LEU A 192 0.76 -0.45 -0.61
C LEU A 192 1.29 0.90 -1.10
N ALA A 193 1.17 1.96 -0.29
CA ALA A 193 1.54 3.32 -0.69
C ALA A 193 3.05 3.49 -0.99
N ILE A 194 3.89 2.57 -0.54
CA ILE A 194 5.35 2.60 -0.77
C ILE A 194 5.85 1.58 -1.81
N LEU A 195 4.99 0.75 -2.39
CA LEU A 195 5.41 -0.27 -3.37
C LEU A 195 5.82 0.33 -4.72
N GLY A 196 5.29 1.48 -5.10
CA GLY A 196 5.63 2.15 -6.37
C GLY A 196 7.06 2.68 -6.38
N GLN A 197 7.64 2.86 -7.58
CA GLN A 197 8.93 3.56 -7.72
C GLN A 197 8.85 4.98 -7.13
N TYR A 198 7.70 5.62 -7.25
CA TYR A 198 7.38 6.89 -6.60
C TYR A 198 6.40 6.62 -5.45
N TYR A 199 6.55 7.39 -4.39
CA TYR A 199 5.74 7.26 -3.18
C TYR A 199 5.34 8.63 -2.62
N TYR A 200 4.29 8.63 -1.82
CA TYR A 200 3.88 9.77 -1.01
C TYR A 200 4.05 9.41 0.48
N GLY A 201 5.10 9.93 1.11
CA GLY A 201 5.48 9.62 2.49
C GLY A 201 4.64 10.32 3.56
N ALA A 202 3.78 11.28 3.20
CA ALA A 202 2.87 11.98 4.12
C ALA A 202 3.54 12.59 5.38
N PHE A 203 4.79 13.06 5.30
CA PHE A 203 5.61 13.50 6.43
C PHE A 203 5.01 14.62 7.30
N ARG A 204 4.03 15.35 6.80
CA ARG A 204 3.28 16.37 7.53
C ARG A 204 1.79 16.04 7.67
N GLY A 205 1.48 14.74 7.62
CA GLY A 205 0.12 14.24 7.55
C GLY A 205 -0.43 14.18 6.12
N SER A 206 -1.58 13.55 5.99
CA SER A 206 -2.20 13.26 4.70
C SER A 206 -2.74 14.53 4.02
N VAL A 207 -2.38 14.76 2.75
CA VAL A 207 -2.98 15.82 1.94
C VAL A 207 -4.35 15.39 1.43
N THR A 208 -5.33 16.29 1.45
CA THR A 208 -6.63 16.08 0.79
C THR A 208 -6.56 16.38 -0.70
N SER A 209 -7.47 15.80 -1.49
CA SER A 209 -7.58 16.12 -2.93
C SER A 209 -7.79 17.60 -3.18
N ALA A 210 -8.64 18.26 -2.39
CA ALA A 210 -8.91 19.70 -2.51
C ALA A 210 -7.66 20.54 -2.27
N ALA A 211 -6.88 20.24 -1.21
CA ALA A 211 -5.65 20.97 -0.90
C ALA A 211 -4.58 20.76 -1.99
N ALA A 212 -4.38 19.52 -2.43
CA ALA A 212 -3.43 19.20 -3.48
C ALA A 212 -3.75 19.90 -4.83
N LEU A 213 -5.01 19.91 -5.21
CA LEU A 213 -5.47 20.58 -6.43
C LEU A 213 -5.39 22.10 -6.33
N ALA A 214 -5.68 22.68 -5.17
CA ALA A 214 -5.58 24.13 -4.95
C ALA A 214 -4.14 24.62 -4.94
N ASN A 215 -3.22 23.79 -4.47
CA ASN A 215 -1.78 24.06 -4.45
C ASN A 215 -0.99 22.75 -4.55
N PRO A 216 -0.48 22.38 -5.72
CA PRO A 216 0.36 21.17 -5.87
C PRO A 216 1.59 21.12 -4.98
N TYR A 217 1.96 22.23 -4.38
CA TYR A 217 3.08 22.40 -3.43
C TYR A 217 2.56 22.79 -2.03
N ASP A 218 1.36 22.33 -1.66
CA ASP A 218 0.88 22.46 -0.27
C ASP A 218 1.89 21.81 0.68
N LYS A 219 1.99 22.34 1.91
CA LYS A 219 2.93 21.79 2.90
C LYS A 219 2.76 20.29 3.16
N ASN A 220 1.52 19.79 3.05
CA ASN A 220 1.24 18.37 3.21
C ASN A 220 1.59 17.54 1.96
N MET A 221 1.96 18.17 0.84
CA MET A 221 2.56 17.50 -0.32
C MET A 221 4.06 17.19 -0.14
N GLU A 222 4.66 17.65 0.94
CA GLU A 222 6.00 17.25 1.35
C GLU A 222 6.05 15.73 1.57
N GLY A 223 7.11 15.09 1.08
CA GLY A 223 7.23 13.63 1.12
C GLY A 223 6.80 12.92 -0.16
N LEU A 224 6.41 13.66 -1.21
CA LEU A 224 6.39 13.08 -2.55
C LEU A 224 7.83 12.81 -2.97
N GLY A 225 8.17 11.54 -3.08
CA GLY A 225 9.52 11.09 -3.36
C GLY A 225 9.55 10.01 -4.46
N GLY A 226 10.76 9.69 -4.91
CA GLY A 226 10.90 8.66 -5.92
C GLY A 226 12.33 8.34 -6.30
N GLY A 227 12.51 7.12 -6.80
CA GLY A 227 13.79 6.54 -7.12
C GLY A 227 14.65 6.26 -5.87
N GLY A 228 15.22 5.09 -5.74
CA GLY A 228 16.09 4.74 -4.62
C GLY A 228 15.33 4.45 -3.32
N PHE A 229 14.19 3.78 -3.39
CA PHE A 229 13.57 3.03 -2.32
C PHE A 229 13.22 1.64 -2.86
N LEU A 230 11.96 1.22 -2.94
CA LEU A 230 11.66 -0.10 -3.49
C LEU A 230 11.71 -0.10 -5.03
N SER A 231 12.32 -1.14 -5.59
CA SER A 231 12.41 -1.39 -7.02
C SER A 231 11.61 -2.64 -7.38
N VAL A 232 10.31 -2.49 -7.54
CA VAL A 232 9.38 -3.59 -7.81
C VAL A 232 9.08 -3.65 -9.32
N ASN A 233 9.26 -4.81 -9.93
CA ASN A 233 8.97 -5.01 -11.35
C ASN A 233 7.51 -4.62 -11.66
N TYR A 234 7.24 -4.06 -12.85
CA TYR A 234 5.96 -3.47 -13.28
C TYR A 234 5.53 -2.18 -12.57
N LEU A 235 6.18 -1.76 -11.48
CA LEU A 235 5.83 -0.54 -10.75
C LEU A 235 6.78 0.63 -11.04
N SER A 236 7.55 0.55 -12.12
CA SER A 236 8.40 1.64 -12.62
C SER A 236 7.57 2.80 -13.16
N ASN A 237 8.02 4.04 -12.95
CA ASN A 237 7.33 5.28 -13.30
C ASN A 237 5.91 5.38 -12.71
N LEU A 238 5.65 4.69 -11.60
CA LEU A 238 4.34 4.51 -11.02
C LEU A 238 4.33 4.96 -9.56
N ILE A 239 3.25 5.64 -9.19
CA ILE A 239 2.91 5.95 -7.79
C ILE A 239 1.63 5.21 -7.40
N THR A 240 1.59 4.71 -6.17
CA THR A 240 0.44 3.98 -5.62
C THR A 240 -0.32 4.81 -4.60
N ASP A 241 -1.62 4.57 -4.44
CA ASP A 241 -2.45 5.13 -3.39
C ASP A 241 -3.53 4.13 -2.95
N SER A 242 -3.91 4.15 -1.68
CA SER A 242 -4.82 3.20 -1.03
C SER A 242 -6.06 3.91 -0.48
N HIS A 243 -7.03 3.19 0.13
CA HIS A 243 -8.29 3.76 0.65
C HIS A 243 -8.90 4.78 -0.33
N TYR A 244 -8.96 4.40 -1.58
CA TYR A 244 -8.92 5.35 -2.67
C TYR A 244 -10.21 6.14 -2.81
N ASN A 245 -11.33 5.44 -2.97
CA ASN A 245 -12.64 6.06 -3.09
C ASN A 245 -13.15 6.56 -1.74
N GLU A 246 -12.96 5.78 -0.69
CA GLU A 246 -13.46 6.04 0.67
C GLU A 246 -12.91 7.36 1.24
N ARG A 247 -11.67 7.69 0.89
CA ARG A 247 -11.01 8.94 1.30
C ARG A 247 -10.93 9.97 0.17
N SER A 248 -11.67 9.77 -0.93
CA SER A 248 -11.74 10.69 -2.08
C SER A 248 -10.35 11.10 -2.60
N ARG A 249 -9.45 10.11 -2.80
CA ARG A 249 -8.03 10.34 -3.09
C ARG A 249 -7.70 10.62 -4.56
N GLN A 250 -8.67 10.55 -5.47
CA GLN A 250 -8.46 10.69 -6.91
C GLN A 250 -7.77 12.01 -7.28
N GLY A 251 -8.21 13.13 -6.70
CA GLY A 251 -7.65 14.44 -7.00
C GLY A 251 -6.22 14.62 -6.49
N ARG A 252 -5.87 14.07 -5.30
CA ARG A 252 -4.49 14.12 -4.81
C ARG A 252 -3.55 13.25 -5.65
N HIS A 253 -4.00 12.05 -6.02
CA HIS A 253 -3.23 11.13 -6.86
C HIS A 253 -2.97 11.73 -8.25
N PHE A 254 -3.98 12.35 -8.86
CA PHE A 254 -3.83 13.13 -10.09
C PHE A 254 -2.79 14.24 -9.92
N THR A 255 -2.78 14.94 -8.78
CA THR A 255 -1.79 15.97 -8.48
C THR A 255 -0.39 15.38 -8.27
N PHE A 256 -0.27 14.20 -7.62
CA PHE A 256 1.01 13.49 -7.52
C PHE A 256 1.58 13.21 -8.91
N MET A 257 0.78 12.66 -9.83
CA MET A 257 1.22 12.40 -11.20
C MET A 257 1.66 13.68 -11.93
N ALA A 258 0.95 14.81 -11.74
CA ALA A 258 1.34 16.11 -12.29
C ALA A 258 2.71 16.56 -11.77
N ARG A 259 2.97 16.36 -10.46
CA ARG A 259 4.26 16.65 -9.81
C ARG A 259 5.37 15.73 -10.30
N LEU A 260 5.09 14.43 -10.55
CA LEU A 260 6.07 13.52 -11.14
C LEU A 260 6.54 13.98 -12.51
N VAL A 261 5.62 14.49 -13.34
CA VAL A 261 5.97 15.06 -14.63
C VAL A 261 6.77 16.35 -14.47
N GLN A 262 6.36 17.23 -13.55
CA GLN A 262 6.95 18.56 -13.37
C GLN A 262 8.32 18.53 -12.69
N ASP A 263 8.48 17.75 -11.61
CA ASP A 263 9.63 17.84 -10.71
C ASP A 263 10.62 16.71 -10.92
N PHE A 264 10.15 15.52 -11.28
CA PHE A 264 10.98 14.33 -11.43
C PHE A 264 11.32 14.02 -12.89
N GLY A 265 10.85 14.82 -13.84
CA GLY A 265 11.14 14.67 -15.26
C GLY A 265 10.53 13.41 -15.88
N VAL A 266 9.55 12.79 -15.23
CA VAL A 266 8.84 11.63 -15.79
C VAL A 266 8.08 12.09 -17.02
N SER A 267 8.33 11.45 -18.18
CA SER A 267 7.52 11.74 -19.38
C SER A 267 6.03 11.55 -19.08
N TYR A 268 5.19 12.48 -19.53
CA TYR A 268 3.74 12.34 -19.35
C TYR A 268 3.19 11.06 -19.99
N THR A 269 3.85 10.51 -21.01
CA THR A 269 3.47 9.23 -21.62
C THR A 269 3.80 8.02 -20.75
N ASN A 270 4.75 8.17 -19.83
CA ASN A 270 5.27 7.09 -18.97
C ASN A 270 4.75 7.16 -17.54
N VAL A 271 4.28 8.32 -17.07
CA VAL A 271 3.75 8.44 -15.71
C VAL A 271 2.51 7.57 -15.53
N ARG A 272 2.51 6.78 -14.46
CA ARG A 272 1.45 5.83 -14.11
C ARG A 272 1.01 6.03 -12.66
N GLY A 273 -0.22 5.62 -12.38
CA GLY A 273 -0.75 5.54 -11.02
C GLY A 273 -1.58 4.29 -10.82
N VAL A 274 -1.58 3.74 -9.62
CA VAL A 274 -2.53 2.70 -9.20
C VAL A 274 -3.17 3.12 -7.89
N GLY A 275 -4.49 3.31 -7.91
CA GLY A 275 -5.31 3.54 -6.73
C GLY A 275 -6.16 2.31 -6.44
N VAL A 276 -6.23 1.89 -5.17
CA VAL A 276 -7.02 0.71 -4.77
C VAL A 276 -7.99 1.11 -3.66
N ASP A 277 -9.27 0.81 -3.86
CA ASP A 277 -10.33 1.02 -2.88
C ASP A 277 -10.15 0.07 -1.68
N GLU A 278 -10.75 0.40 -0.53
CA GLU A 278 -10.87 -0.54 0.59
C GLU A 278 -11.56 -1.84 0.13
N ALA A 279 -11.38 -2.92 0.86
CA ALA A 279 -11.93 -4.24 0.54
C ALA A 279 -11.62 -4.72 -0.91
N THR A 280 -10.48 -4.32 -1.45
CA THR A 280 -10.07 -4.63 -2.82
C THR A 280 -8.59 -4.97 -2.87
N SER A 281 -8.23 -5.96 -3.69
CA SER A 281 -6.84 -6.31 -3.97
C SER A 281 -6.56 -6.47 -5.45
N VAL A 282 -5.34 -6.12 -5.86
CA VAL A 282 -4.80 -6.32 -7.21
C VAL A 282 -3.62 -7.28 -7.11
N LEU A 283 -3.76 -8.45 -7.71
CA LEU A 283 -2.77 -9.52 -7.66
C LEU A 283 -2.09 -9.66 -9.01
N ILE A 284 -0.80 -9.33 -9.09
CA ILE A 284 -0.02 -9.25 -10.34
C ILE A 284 0.87 -10.48 -10.47
N GLU A 285 0.70 -11.21 -11.55
CA GLU A 285 1.52 -12.36 -11.92
C GLU A 285 2.87 -11.94 -12.53
N SER A 286 3.80 -12.89 -12.61
CA SER A 286 5.15 -12.68 -13.18
C SER A 286 5.15 -12.22 -14.65
N ASN A 287 4.06 -12.43 -15.39
CA ASN A 287 3.89 -11.97 -16.77
C ASN A 287 3.20 -10.59 -16.87
N GLY A 288 2.96 -9.90 -15.75
CA GLY A 288 2.29 -8.61 -15.69
C GLY A 288 0.77 -8.64 -15.76
N THR A 289 0.15 -9.81 -15.93
CA THR A 289 -1.31 -9.95 -15.86
C THR A 289 -1.73 -9.85 -14.38
N SER A 290 -2.78 -9.10 -14.09
CA SER A 290 -3.34 -9.02 -12.75
C SER A 290 -4.81 -9.34 -12.71
N LYS A 291 -5.28 -9.77 -11.53
CA LYS A 291 -6.68 -9.98 -11.19
C LYS A 291 -7.08 -8.99 -10.12
N VAL A 292 -8.32 -8.49 -10.20
CA VAL A 292 -8.87 -7.56 -9.20
C VAL A 292 -9.95 -8.30 -8.39
N TYR A 293 -9.66 -8.49 -7.10
CA TYR A 293 -10.56 -9.16 -6.16
C TYR A 293 -11.24 -8.14 -5.24
N GLY A 294 -12.42 -8.49 -4.73
CA GLY A 294 -13.13 -7.74 -3.71
C GLY A 294 -14.31 -6.94 -4.22
N ALA A 295 -14.88 -6.11 -3.34
CA ALA A 295 -16.12 -5.37 -3.58
C ALA A 295 -15.90 -3.99 -4.22
N GLY A 296 -14.74 -3.36 -4.00
CA GLY A 296 -14.40 -2.04 -4.52
C GLY A 296 -13.78 -2.07 -5.92
N LYS A 297 -13.01 -1.07 -6.24
CA LYS A 297 -12.39 -0.86 -7.56
C LYS A 297 -10.89 -0.65 -7.46
N ALA A 298 -10.21 -0.97 -8.55
CA ALA A 298 -8.84 -0.55 -8.80
C ALA A 298 -8.82 0.45 -9.97
N TYR A 299 -7.99 1.46 -9.84
CA TYR A 299 -7.84 2.56 -10.80
C TYR A 299 -6.42 2.53 -11.36
N PHE A 300 -6.29 2.28 -12.65
CA PHE A 300 -5.00 2.28 -13.35
C PHE A 300 -4.91 3.54 -14.20
N LEU A 301 -4.02 4.44 -13.80
CA LEU A 301 -3.90 5.79 -14.35
C LEU A 301 -2.70 5.89 -15.28
N GLN A 302 -2.88 6.60 -16.38
CA GLN A 302 -1.84 6.86 -17.37
C GLN A 302 -1.90 8.30 -17.84
N GLY A 303 -0.78 9.03 -17.80
CA GLY A 303 -0.71 10.34 -18.45
C GLY A 303 -0.97 10.21 -19.95
N PHE A 304 -1.74 11.13 -20.52
CA PHE A 304 -2.26 11.01 -21.89
C PHE A 304 -2.03 12.23 -22.77
N GLY A 305 -2.66 13.36 -22.48
CA GLY A 305 -2.77 14.48 -23.42
C GLY A 305 -1.59 15.45 -23.48
N GLY A 306 -0.59 15.30 -22.63
CA GLY A 306 0.57 16.20 -22.53
C GLY A 306 0.93 16.56 -21.10
N VAL A 307 1.92 17.44 -20.90
CA VAL A 307 2.36 17.89 -19.58
C VAL A 307 1.34 18.86 -18.96
N PRO A 308 1.32 19.07 -17.63
CA PRO A 308 0.47 20.09 -17.00
C PRO A 308 0.69 21.49 -17.59
N GLU A 309 -0.40 22.22 -17.81
CA GLU A 309 -0.34 23.63 -18.22
C GLU A 309 0.14 24.53 -17.07
N GLN A 310 -0.26 24.21 -15.85
CA GLN A 310 0.15 24.92 -14.62
C GLN A 310 0.28 23.93 -13.45
N CYS A 311 1.51 23.70 -12.98
CA CYS A 311 1.82 22.96 -11.77
C CYS A 311 2.93 23.75 -11.03
N GLN A 312 2.53 24.74 -10.23
CA GLN A 312 3.42 25.71 -9.58
C GLN A 312 2.98 25.97 -8.15
N SER A 313 3.94 26.30 -7.29
CA SER A 313 3.66 26.66 -5.90
C SER A 313 2.70 27.83 -5.78
N LYS A 314 1.75 27.73 -4.87
CA LYS A 314 0.72 28.74 -4.57
C LYS A 314 -0.22 29.04 -5.75
N LYS A 315 -0.30 28.16 -6.72
CA LYS A 315 -1.27 28.25 -7.84
C LYS A 315 -2.04 26.95 -7.94
N ALA A 316 -3.32 27.05 -8.23
CA ALA A 316 -4.17 25.90 -8.45
C ALA A 316 -3.71 25.10 -9.68
N LEU A 317 -3.77 23.76 -9.59
CA LEU A 317 -3.38 22.89 -10.70
C LEU A 317 -4.27 23.10 -11.92
N THR A 318 -3.65 23.26 -13.08
CA THR A 318 -4.29 23.07 -14.37
C THR A 318 -3.52 22.01 -15.16
N TRP A 319 -4.17 20.90 -15.36
CA TRP A 319 -3.74 19.83 -16.26
C TRP A 319 -4.97 19.34 -17.00
N ASN A 320 -5.29 20.04 -18.08
CA ASN A 320 -6.56 19.83 -18.77
C ASN A 320 -6.40 19.06 -20.09
N ARG A 321 -5.54 19.52 -20.96
CA ARG A 321 -5.28 18.87 -22.26
C ARG A 321 -6.56 18.52 -23.03
N GLY A 322 -7.49 19.48 -23.09
CA GLY A 322 -8.79 19.29 -23.75
C GLY A 322 -9.69 18.27 -23.00
N GLY A 323 -9.57 18.18 -21.68
CA GLY A 323 -10.29 17.23 -20.85
C GLY A 323 -9.66 15.83 -20.76
N GLN A 324 -8.46 15.64 -21.33
CA GLN A 324 -7.81 14.32 -21.48
C GLN A 324 -6.38 14.30 -20.95
N ALA A 325 -6.13 14.88 -19.80
CA ALA A 325 -4.79 14.90 -19.20
C ALA A 325 -4.31 13.53 -18.75
N VAL A 326 -5.18 12.77 -18.10
CA VAL A 326 -4.89 11.40 -17.62
C VAL A 326 -6.02 10.48 -18.06
N LYS A 327 -5.67 9.33 -18.61
CA LYS A 327 -6.60 8.25 -18.89
C LYS A 327 -6.66 7.32 -17.67
N ALA A 328 -7.85 7.04 -17.17
CA ALA A 328 -8.11 6.15 -16.07
C ALA A 328 -8.85 4.90 -16.57
N TYR A 329 -8.31 3.72 -16.23
CA TYR A 329 -8.96 2.43 -16.43
C TYR A 329 -9.49 2.00 -15.07
N VAL A 330 -10.80 2.06 -14.89
CA VAL A 330 -11.47 1.72 -13.62
C VAL A 330 -11.98 0.30 -13.69
N VAL A 331 -11.37 -0.60 -12.95
CA VAL A 331 -11.67 -2.04 -12.96
C VAL A 331 -12.41 -2.42 -11.68
N GLN A 332 -13.61 -2.96 -11.81
CA GLN A 332 -14.39 -3.45 -10.69
C GLN A 332 -13.77 -4.76 -10.14
N GLY A 333 -13.57 -4.84 -8.84
CA GLY A 333 -13.24 -6.09 -8.15
C GLY A 333 -14.37 -7.10 -8.24
N THR A 334 -14.02 -8.37 -8.17
CA THR A 334 -14.99 -9.47 -8.13
C THR A 334 -14.54 -10.52 -7.13
N THR A 335 -15.47 -11.30 -6.60
CA THR A 335 -15.16 -12.38 -5.62
C THR A 335 -14.13 -13.38 -6.15
N ASN A 336 -14.13 -13.65 -7.45
CA ASN A 336 -13.27 -14.66 -8.07
C ASN A 336 -12.14 -14.06 -8.96
N GLY A 337 -11.92 -12.75 -8.90
CA GLY A 337 -10.88 -12.08 -9.69
C GLY A 337 -11.06 -12.25 -11.20
N THR A 338 -12.31 -12.23 -11.70
CA THR A 338 -12.59 -12.42 -13.13
C THR A 338 -12.23 -11.21 -13.98
N ASN A 339 -12.23 -10.02 -13.38
CA ASN A 339 -11.79 -8.81 -14.04
C ASN A 339 -10.25 -8.66 -13.90
N THR A 340 -9.61 -8.30 -15.00
CA THR A 340 -8.15 -8.33 -15.13
C THR A 340 -7.60 -7.02 -15.63
N PHE A 341 -6.33 -6.77 -15.31
CA PHE A 341 -5.53 -5.72 -15.92
C PHE A 341 -4.13 -6.24 -16.21
N ASN A 342 -3.51 -5.81 -17.30
CA ASN A 342 -2.16 -6.20 -17.65
C ASN A 342 -1.23 -4.99 -17.60
N PHE A 343 -0.24 -5.03 -16.73
CA PHE A 343 0.72 -3.94 -16.49
C PHE A 343 1.71 -3.77 -17.65
N ALA A 344 2.00 -4.83 -18.39
CA ALA A 344 2.92 -4.75 -19.54
C ALA A 344 2.26 -4.06 -20.74
N SER A 345 0.99 -4.37 -21.04
CA SER A 345 0.23 -3.75 -22.14
C SER A 345 -0.61 -2.55 -21.72
N TRP A 346 -0.72 -2.29 -20.42
CA TRP A 346 -1.55 -1.25 -19.80
C TRP A 346 -3.00 -1.30 -20.28
N SER A 347 -3.61 -2.47 -20.22
CA SER A 347 -4.98 -2.74 -20.69
C SER A 347 -5.66 -3.81 -19.82
N GLY A 348 -6.99 -3.91 -19.86
CA GLY A 348 -7.70 -4.89 -19.02
C GLY A 348 -9.13 -5.16 -19.46
N THR A 349 -9.81 -6.09 -18.77
CA THR A 349 -11.21 -6.46 -18.92
C THR A 349 -12.06 -5.93 -17.76
N GLY A 350 -13.38 -5.91 -17.89
CA GLY A 350 -14.27 -5.47 -16.81
C GLY A 350 -14.04 -4.02 -16.39
N ARG A 351 -13.57 -3.17 -17.31
CA ARG A 351 -13.17 -1.80 -17.05
C ARG A 351 -14.14 -0.77 -17.67
N ASN A 352 -14.25 0.36 -16.99
CA ASN A 352 -14.68 1.61 -17.59
C ASN A 352 -13.46 2.48 -17.90
N ASN A 353 -13.49 3.22 -19.00
CA ASN A 353 -12.46 4.21 -19.31
C ASN A 353 -13.01 5.60 -18.98
N GLU A 354 -12.21 6.35 -18.24
CA GLU A 354 -12.49 7.75 -17.92
C GLU A 354 -11.30 8.61 -18.36
N PHE A 355 -11.56 9.86 -18.65
CA PHE A 355 -10.51 10.87 -18.76
C PHE A 355 -10.59 11.83 -17.58
N TRP A 356 -9.46 12.05 -16.94
CA TRP A 356 -9.33 12.97 -15.82
C TRP A 356 -8.58 14.21 -16.23
N SER A 357 -9.05 15.34 -15.72
CA SER A 357 -8.45 16.64 -15.95
C SER A 357 -8.67 17.56 -14.76
N ALA A 358 -7.94 18.68 -14.72
CA ALA A 358 -8.20 19.76 -13.78
C ALA A 358 -8.02 21.12 -14.45
N VAL A 359 -8.91 22.04 -14.12
CA VAL A 359 -8.82 23.44 -14.54
C VAL A 359 -8.91 24.32 -13.31
N ASN A 360 -7.85 25.08 -13.04
CA ASN A 360 -7.76 25.95 -11.87
C ASN A 360 -8.20 25.27 -10.56
N GLY A 361 -7.70 24.05 -10.35
CA GLY A 361 -7.99 23.24 -9.16
C GLY A 361 -9.33 22.50 -9.16
N SER A 362 -10.18 22.73 -10.14
CA SER A 362 -11.44 22.00 -10.31
C SER A 362 -11.17 20.68 -11.03
N PHE A 363 -11.31 19.56 -10.31
CA PHE A 363 -11.07 18.21 -10.83
C PHE A 363 -12.30 17.67 -11.55
N ILE A 364 -12.10 17.11 -12.74
CA ILE A 364 -13.15 16.66 -13.66
C ILE A 364 -12.85 15.20 -14.05
N ARG A 365 -13.88 14.36 -14.02
CA ARG A 365 -13.86 12.97 -14.52
C ARG A 365 -14.93 12.83 -15.60
N ASN A 366 -14.56 12.41 -16.80
CA ASN A 366 -15.44 12.24 -17.97
C ASN A 366 -15.44 10.80 -18.45
#